data_30ffcd332811e11fc8bb1309eded9e03
#
_entry.id   30ffcd332811e11fc8bb1309eded9e03
#
_cell.length_a   1.000
_cell.length_b   1.000
_cell.length_c   1.000
_cell.angle_alpha   90.00
_cell.angle_beta   90.00
_cell.angle_gamma   90.00
#
_symmetry.space_group_name_H-M   'P 1'
#
loop_
_entity.id
_entity.type
_entity.pdbx_description
1 polymer ?
#
loop_
_entity_poly.entity_id
_entity_poly.type
_entity_poly.pdbx_seq_one_letter_code
_entity_poly.pdbx_strand_id
1 'polypeptide(L)'
;LDVVVVNAGRGLAGGVLSSDESQWQEVYGVNVVGAAYLLRRAGQYMTQRKSGDIVVIGSVVGRNVSPFSGFYGSSKFAIGAITEGLRREICQYGVRVSLVMPGIVVSEFQDVAGYNQENFGNAVSQFGKLLEPQAIADGILWLLTLPAHVNVNEIMIRPTGQNYP
;
A
#
# COMPACT_ATOMS: atom_id res chain seq x y z
N LEU A 1 13.74 15.05 -9.49
CA LEU A 1 12.84 14.02 -8.96
C LEU A 1 11.44 14.62 -8.82
N ASP A 2 10.51 14.18 -9.66
CA ASP A 2 9.16 14.74 -9.75
C ASP A 2 8.10 13.80 -9.14
N VAL A 3 8.36 12.49 -9.20
CA VAL A 3 7.46 11.46 -8.66
C VAL A 3 8.26 10.45 -7.84
N VAL A 4 7.72 10.06 -6.69
CA VAL A 4 8.20 8.94 -5.89
C VAL A 4 7.06 7.96 -5.65
N VAL A 5 7.25 6.70 -6.05
CA VAL A 5 6.32 5.62 -5.72
C VAL A 5 6.96 4.74 -4.63
N VAL A 6 6.39 4.80 -3.44
CA VAL A 6 6.82 3.99 -2.29
C VAL A 6 6.12 2.63 -2.40
N ASN A 7 6.73 1.73 -3.17
CA ASN A 7 6.16 0.43 -3.55
C ASN A 7 6.74 -0.74 -2.75
N ALA A 8 7.98 -0.64 -2.28
CA ALA A 8 8.61 -1.74 -1.55
C ALA A 8 7.75 -2.22 -0.37
N GLY A 9 7.53 -3.51 -0.30
CA GLY A 9 6.72 -4.11 0.74
C GLY A 9 6.76 -5.62 0.69
N ARG A 10 6.52 -6.27 1.82
CA ARG A 10 6.36 -7.73 1.89
C ARG A 10 5.11 -8.08 2.68
N GLY A 11 4.52 -9.20 2.32
CA GLY A 11 3.42 -9.81 3.03
C GLY A 11 3.89 -10.72 4.17
N LEU A 12 2.94 -11.15 4.97
CA LEU A 12 3.08 -12.23 5.93
C LEU A 12 1.71 -12.88 6.11
N ALA A 13 1.61 -14.15 5.77
CA ALA A 13 0.41 -14.94 5.96
C ALA A 13 0.17 -15.23 7.44
N GLY A 14 -1.09 -15.44 7.78
CA GLY A 14 -1.52 -15.80 9.13
C GLY A 14 -1.98 -14.61 9.98
N GLY A 15 -2.77 -14.96 10.99
CA GLY A 15 -3.19 -14.02 12.04
C GLY A 15 -2.10 -13.83 13.09
N VAL A 16 -2.45 -13.16 14.19
CA VAL A 16 -1.50 -12.92 15.29
C VAL A 16 -1.02 -14.23 15.95
N LEU A 17 -1.89 -15.24 16.02
CA LEU A 17 -1.55 -16.53 16.65
C LEU A 17 -0.85 -17.51 15.70
N SER A 18 -0.89 -17.29 14.39
CA SER A 18 -0.44 -18.28 13.40
C SER A 18 0.62 -17.77 12.43
N SER A 19 0.91 -16.46 12.42
CA SER A 19 2.00 -15.92 11.61
C SER A 19 3.36 -16.20 12.26
N ASP A 20 4.39 -16.34 11.43
CA ASP A 20 5.76 -16.53 11.88
C ASP A 20 6.31 -15.26 12.54
N GLU A 21 6.43 -15.30 13.88
CA GLU A 21 6.91 -14.17 14.68
C GLU A 21 8.35 -13.74 14.37
N SER A 22 9.17 -14.65 13.85
CA SER A 22 10.55 -14.33 13.46
C SER A 22 10.63 -13.32 12.32
N GLN A 23 9.56 -13.19 11.53
CA GLN A 23 9.47 -12.27 10.38
C GLN A 23 8.82 -10.91 10.74
N TRP A 24 8.30 -10.74 11.93
CA TRP A 24 7.56 -9.53 12.31
C TRP A 24 8.39 -8.26 12.20
N GLN A 25 9.64 -8.30 12.68
CA GLN A 25 10.54 -7.15 12.63
C GLN A 25 10.88 -6.77 11.18
N GLU A 26 11.09 -7.77 10.32
CA GLU A 26 11.38 -7.52 8.91
C GLU A 26 10.18 -6.91 8.18
N VAL A 27 8.96 -7.41 8.41
CA VAL A 27 7.74 -6.84 7.85
C VAL A 27 7.59 -5.36 8.23
N TYR A 28 7.76 -5.02 9.49
CA TYR A 28 7.71 -3.62 9.93
C TYR A 28 8.91 -2.82 9.43
N GLY A 29 10.08 -3.42 9.40
CA GLY A 29 11.30 -2.81 8.88
C GLY A 29 11.13 -2.34 7.43
N VAL A 30 10.55 -3.18 6.58
CA VAL A 30 10.30 -2.84 5.16
C VAL A 30 9.06 -1.95 5.01
N ASN A 31 7.89 -2.41 5.50
CA ASN A 31 6.62 -1.80 5.20
C ASN A 31 6.37 -0.46 5.90
N VAL A 32 7.02 -0.24 7.04
CA VAL A 32 6.77 0.94 7.88
C VAL A 32 8.02 1.80 7.99
N VAL A 33 9.08 1.28 8.57
CA VAL A 33 10.27 2.08 8.88
C VAL A 33 11.02 2.50 7.61
N GLY A 34 11.29 1.57 6.69
CA GLY A 34 11.94 1.84 5.40
C GLY A 34 11.11 2.79 4.54
N ALA A 35 9.79 2.54 4.46
CA ALA A 35 8.87 3.43 3.77
C ALA A 35 8.86 4.84 4.38
N ALA A 36 8.82 4.97 5.72
CA ALA A 36 8.87 6.26 6.41
C ALA A 36 10.17 7.03 6.14
N TYR A 37 11.32 6.35 6.08
CA TYR A 37 12.59 6.99 5.68
C TYR A 37 12.53 7.55 4.26
N LEU A 38 11.99 6.80 3.30
CA LEU A 38 11.84 7.27 1.93
C LEU A 38 10.87 8.45 1.85
N LEU A 39 9.73 8.36 2.53
CA LEU A 39 8.73 9.44 2.62
C LEU A 39 9.33 10.72 3.18
N ARG A 40 10.12 10.61 4.25
CA ARG A 40 10.81 11.76 4.85
C ARG A 40 11.76 12.43 3.85
N ARG A 41 12.58 11.65 3.14
CA ARG A 41 13.55 12.19 2.18
C ARG A 41 12.87 12.80 0.96
N ALA A 42 11.87 12.13 0.39
CA ALA A 42 11.09 12.64 -0.72
C ALA A 42 10.36 13.93 -0.32
N GLY A 43 9.67 13.93 0.83
CA GLY A 43 8.96 15.10 1.34
C GLY A 43 9.86 16.31 1.54
N GLN A 44 11.02 16.13 2.19
CA GLN A 44 12.00 17.20 2.38
C GLN A 44 12.47 17.80 1.04
N TYR A 45 12.79 16.97 0.06
CA TYR A 45 13.24 17.40 -1.26
C TYR A 45 12.13 18.14 -2.03
N MET A 46 10.92 17.59 -2.09
CA MET A 46 9.80 18.17 -2.83
C MET A 46 9.27 19.46 -2.19
N THR A 47 9.27 19.55 -0.87
CA THR A 47 8.90 20.77 -0.13
C THR A 47 9.79 21.95 -0.51
N GLN A 48 11.12 21.75 -0.65
CA GLN A 48 12.05 22.79 -1.09
C GLN A 48 11.76 23.24 -2.52
N ARG A 49 11.35 22.31 -3.40
CA ARG A 49 10.99 22.60 -4.80
C ARG A 49 9.58 23.17 -4.96
N LYS A 50 8.75 23.05 -3.93
CA LYS A 50 7.32 23.42 -3.94
C LYS A 50 6.53 22.68 -5.05
N SER A 51 6.92 21.45 -5.34
CA SER A 51 6.25 20.60 -6.34
C SER A 51 6.69 19.14 -6.21
N GLY A 52 5.83 18.22 -6.58
CA GLY A 52 6.10 16.79 -6.67
C GLY A 52 4.92 15.94 -6.23
N ASP A 53 5.03 14.65 -6.54
CA ASP A 53 4.01 13.64 -6.24
C ASP A 53 4.62 12.48 -5.49
N ILE A 54 4.02 12.12 -4.37
CA ILE A 54 4.38 10.93 -3.59
C ILE A 54 3.18 9.98 -3.60
N VAL A 55 3.39 8.77 -4.12
CA VAL A 55 2.37 7.72 -4.16
C VAL A 55 2.83 6.56 -3.29
N VAL A 56 2.03 6.18 -2.31
CA VAL A 56 2.34 5.09 -1.38
C VAL A 56 1.45 3.89 -1.68
N ILE A 57 2.04 2.70 -1.76
CA ILE A 57 1.29 1.46 -1.94
C ILE A 57 0.91 0.88 -0.58
N GLY A 58 -0.33 1.12 -0.21
CA GLY A 58 -0.98 0.54 0.95
C GLY A 58 -1.50 -0.88 0.67
N SER A 59 -2.71 -1.15 1.14
CA SER A 59 -3.50 -2.35 0.85
C SER A 59 -4.91 -2.17 1.39
N VAL A 60 -5.88 -2.91 0.86
CA VAL A 60 -7.24 -3.01 1.45
C VAL A 60 -7.20 -3.47 2.91
N VAL A 61 -6.24 -4.34 3.28
CA VAL A 61 -6.05 -4.77 4.68
C VAL A 61 -5.51 -3.66 5.60
N GLY A 62 -5.16 -2.50 5.05
CA GLY A 62 -4.88 -1.27 5.81
C GLY A 62 -6.14 -0.48 6.18
N ARG A 63 -7.33 -0.96 5.82
CA ARG A 63 -8.65 -0.42 6.20
C ARG A 63 -9.55 -1.47 6.84
N ASN A 64 -9.39 -2.73 6.44
CA ASN A 64 -10.21 -3.83 6.93
C ASN A 64 -9.28 -4.91 7.50
N VAL A 65 -9.52 -5.32 8.73
CA VAL A 65 -8.71 -6.38 9.36
C VAL A 65 -9.00 -7.71 8.68
N SER A 66 -7.96 -8.41 8.22
CA SER A 66 -8.08 -9.74 7.65
C SER A 66 -7.57 -10.79 8.64
N PRO A 67 -8.32 -11.87 8.90
CA PRO A 67 -7.84 -12.97 9.73
C PRO A 67 -6.67 -13.74 9.11
N PHE A 68 -6.46 -13.62 7.79
CA PHE A 68 -5.38 -14.28 7.05
C PHE A 68 -4.06 -13.50 7.03
N SER A 69 -4.06 -12.28 7.53
CA SER A 69 -2.89 -11.37 7.44
C SER A 69 -2.92 -10.31 8.54
N GLY A 70 -3.25 -10.69 9.77
CA GLY A 70 -3.48 -9.73 10.85
C GLY A 70 -2.26 -8.85 11.14
N PHE A 71 -1.07 -9.45 11.23
CA PHE A 71 0.16 -8.72 11.51
C PHE A 71 0.61 -7.87 10.31
N TYR A 72 0.59 -8.43 9.12
CA TYR A 72 0.83 -7.67 7.87
C TYR A 72 -0.14 -6.50 7.74
N GLY A 73 -1.43 -6.75 7.98
CA GLY A 73 -2.48 -5.72 7.94
C GLY A 73 -2.15 -4.54 8.85
N SER A 74 -1.68 -4.79 10.07
CA SER A 74 -1.29 -3.73 11.01
C SER A 74 -0.19 -2.82 10.45
N SER A 75 0.79 -3.37 9.70
CA SER A 75 1.81 -2.58 9.03
C SER A 75 1.22 -1.68 7.93
N LYS A 76 0.16 -2.14 7.26
CA LYS A 76 -0.54 -1.37 6.23
C LYS A 76 -1.47 -0.29 6.82
N PHE A 77 -2.02 -0.49 8.01
CA PHE A 77 -2.65 0.59 8.79
C PHE A 77 -1.61 1.65 9.19
N ALA A 78 -0.46 1.21 9.69
CA ALA A 78 0.60 2.13 10.12
C ALA A 78 1.10 3.02 8.99
N ILE A 79 1.42 2.45 7.82
CA ILE A 79 1.89 3.25 6.68
C ILE A 79 0.79 4.18 6.14
N GLY A 80 -0.48 3.78 6.19
CA GLY A 80 -1.60 4.64 5.84
C GLY A 80 -1.65 5.89 6.73
N ALA A 81 -1.51 5.72 8.04
CA ALA A 81 -1.48 6.83 9.00
C ALA A 81 -0.26 7.75 8.76
N ILE A 82 0.93 7.18 8.51
CA ILE A 82 2.14 7.95 8.20
C ILE A 82 1.97 8.74 6.90
N THR A 83 1.36 8.15 5.89
CA THR A 83 1.08 8.81 4.60
C THR A 83 0.18 10.03 4.77
N GLU A 84 -0.93 9.90 5.52
CA GLU A 84 -1.84 11.00 5.79
C GLU A 84 -1.17 12.08 6.67
N GLY A 85 -0.34 11.66 7.65
CA GLY A 85 0.47 12.59 8.45
C GLY A 85 1.36 13.46 7.54
N LEU A 86 2.13 12.84 6.67
CA LEU A 86 3.00 13.55 5.73
C LEU A 86 2.20 14.46 4.80
N ARG A 87 1.09 13.98 4.25
CA ARG A 87 0.23 14.80 3.40
C ARG A 87 -0.17 16.12 4.07
N ARG A 88 -0.58 16.05 5.34
CA ARG A 88 -0.97 17.25 6.11
C ARG A 88 0.20 18.20 6.38
N GLU A 89 1.40 17.64 6.58
CA GLU A 89 2.59 18.46 6.80
C GLU A 89 3.01 19.25 5.56
N ILE A 90 2.86 18.66 4.35
CA ILE A 90 3.50 19.22 3.15
C ILE A 90 2.54 19.72 2.06
N CYS A 91 1.22 19.51 2.17
CA CYS A 91 0.26 19.92 1.14
C CYS A 91 0.28 21.42 0.84
N GLN A 92 0.56 22.25 1.85
CA GLN A 92 0.68 23.71 1.70
C GLN A 92 1.84 24.14 0.79
N TYR A 93 2.78 23.24 0.53
CA TYR A 93 3.93 23.50 -0.36
C TYR A 93 3.71 23.03 -1.79
N GLY A 94 2.47 22.66 -2.15
CA GLY A 94 2.13 22.20 -3.51
C GLY A 94 2.60 20.77 -3.82
N VAL A 95 2.89 19.97 -2.80
CA VAL A 95 3.25 18.56 -2.94
C VAL A 95 2.03 17.69 -2.71
N ARG A 96 1.73 16.80 -3.66
CA ARG A 96 0.62 15.85 -3.55
C ARG A 96 1.11 14.54 -2.93
N VAL A 97 0.30 13.98 -2.03
CA VAL A 97 0.57 12.69 -1.40
C VAL A 97 -0.68 11.85 -1.48
N SER A 98 -0.56 10.64 -2.06
CA SER A 98 -1.66 9.72 -2.32
C SER A 98 -1.36 8.33 -1.78
N LEU A 99 -2.36 7.69 -1.20
CA LEU A 99 -2.33 6.30 -0.78
C LEU A 99 -3.16 5.46 -1.75
N VAL A 100 -2.52 4.52 -2.44
CA VAL A 100 -3.19 3.53 -3.28
C VAL A 100 -3.33 2.24 -2.49
N MET A 101 -4.53 1.72 -2.37
CA MET A 101 -4.85 0.51 -1.60
C MET A 101 -5.33 -0.61 -2.52
N PRO A 102 -4.41 -1.45 -3.03
CA PRO A 102 -4.77 -2.59 -3.84
C PRO A 102 -5.54 -3.64 -3.05
N GLY A 103 -6.51 -4.26 -3.69
CA GLY A 103 -7.02 -5.57 -3.33
C GLY A 103 -6.07 -6.67 -3.75
N ILE A 104 -6.60 -7.82 -4.12
CA ILE A 104 -5.77 -8.98 -4.50
C ILE A 104 -5.26 -8.79 -5.92
N VAL A 105 -3.94 -8.68 -6.03
CA VAL A 105 -3.19 -8.57 -7.30
C VAL A 105 -2.36 -9.83 -7.48
N VAL A 106 -2.45 -10.47 -8.62
CA VAL A 106 -1.63 -11.66 -8.95
C VAL A 106 -0.19 -11.23 -9.20
N SER A 107 0.72 -11.67 -8.34
CA SER A 107 2.15 -11.36 -8.42
C SER A 107 2.96 -12.35 -7.55
N GLU A 108 4.27 -12.24 -7.54
CA GLU A 108 5.15 -13.02 -6.66
C GLU A 108 4.96 -12.70 -5.15
N PHE A 109 4.19 -11.67 -4.84
CA PHE A 109 3.93 -11.25 -3.45
C PHE A 109 3.32 -12.37 -2.61
N GLN A 110 2.43 -13.19 -3.19
CA GLN A 110 1.77 -14.28 -2.49
C GLN A 110 2.76 -15.35 -2.03
N ASP A 111 3.70 -15.70 -2.91
CA ASP A 111 4.73 -16.73 -2.61
C ASP A 111 5.65 -16.24 -1.49
N VAL A 112 6.12 -14.99 -1.57
CA VAL A 112 6.98 -14.37 -0.55
C VAL A 112 6.25 -14.24 0.80
N ALA A 113 4.95 -13.98 0.77
CA ALA A 113 4.12 -13.84 1.97
C ALA A 113 3.77 -15.17 2.65
N GLY A 114 4.01 -16.32 1.98
CA GLY A 114 3.62 -17.63 2.46
C GLY A 114 2.14 -17.96 2.30
N TYR A 115 1.45 -17.27 1.37
CA TYR A 115 0.09 -17.63 1.00
C TYR A 115 0.08 -18.88 0.13
N ASN A 116 -0.83 -19.78 0.40
CA ASN A 116 -1.02 -21.02 -0.35
C ASN A 116 -2.53 -21.29 -0.58
N GLN A 117 -2.82 -22.40 -1.28
CA GLN A 117 -4.22 -22.75 -1.59
C GLN A 117 -5.07 -22.95 -0.34
N GLU A 118 -4.50 -23.53 0.71
CA GLU A 118 -5.23 -23.88 1.93
C GLU A 118 -5.54 -22.64 2.78
N ASN A 119 -4.57 -21.78 3.01
CA ASN A 119 -4.72 -20.61 3.89
C ASN A 119 -5.30 -19.37 3.20
N PHE A 120 -5.29 -19.33 1.85
CA PHE A 120 -5.71 -18.15 1.11
C PHE A 120 -6.42 -18.46 -0.22
N GLY A 121 -5.91 -19.40 -1.03
CA GLY A 121 -6.42 -19.67 -2.38
C GLY A 121 -7.90 -20.04 -2.41
N ASN A 122 -8.37 -20.82 -1.46
CA ASN A 122 -9.79 -21.18 -1.38
C ASN A 122 -10.69 -19.97 -1.09
N ALA A 123 -10.23 -19.03 -0.29
CA ALA A 123 -10.98 -17.81 0.02
C ALA A 123 -11.09 -16.88 -1.20
N VAL A 124 -10.03 -16.79 -2.01
CA VAL A 124 -10.00 -15.88 -3.17
C VAL A 124 -10.61 -16.49 -4.43
N SER A 125 -10.75 -17.79 -4.52
CA SER A 125 -11.30 -18.47 -5.71
C SER A 125 -12.70 -17.99 -6.09
N GLN A 126 -13.47 -17.52 -5.12
CA GLN A 126 -14.83 -17.00 -5.31
C GLN A 126 -14.87 -15.55 -5.83
N PHE A 127 -13.74 -14.84 -5.88
CA PHE A 127 -13.71 -13.44 -6.32
C PHE A 127 -13.68 -13.26 -7.84
N GLY A 128 -13.62 -14.36 -8.59
CA GLY A 128 -13.52 -14.33 -10.05
C GLY A 128 -12.13 -13.86 -10.53
N LYS A 129 -12.10 -13.05 -11.58
CA LYS A 129 -10.82 -12.53 -12.12
C LYS A 129 -10.18 -11.56 -11.13
N LEU A 130 -8.97 -11.88 -10.69
CA LEU A 130 -8.16 -11.03 -9.84
C LEU A 130 -7.49 -9.90 -10.63
N LEU A 131 -6.93 -8.90 -9.94
CA LEU A 131 -6.18 -7.82 -10.59
C LEU A 131 -4.82 -8.31 -11.09
N GLU A 132 -4.39 -7.71 -12.17
CA GLU A 132 -3.01 -7.74 -12.63
C GLU A 132 -2.28 -6.46 -12.17
N PRO A 133 -0.95 -6.47 -12.03
CA PRO A 133 -0.18 -5.28 -11.61
C PRO A 133 -0.46 -4.04 -12.48
N GLN A 134 -0.75 -4.25 -13.76
CA GLN A 134 -1.08 -3.18 -14.69
C GLN A 134 -2.28 -2.34 -14.23
N ALA A 135 -3.31 -2.96 -13.66
CA ALA A 135 -4.48 -2.22 -13.18
C ALA A 135 -4.13 -1.22 -12.06
N ILE A 136 -3.15 -1.55 -11.21
CA ILE A 136 -2.66 -0.64 -10.19
C ILE A 136 -1.79 0.45 -10.80
N ALA A 137 -0.92 0.10 -11.75
CA ALA A 137 -0.09 1.08 -12.47
C ALA A 137 -0.95 2.11 -13.22
N ASP A 138 -2.02 1.68 -13.88
CA ASP A 138 -2.96 2.57 -14.58
C ASP A 138 -3.66 3.53 -13.60
N GLY A 139 -4.04 3.03 -12.41
CA GLY A 139 -4.59 3.86 -11.34
C GLY A 139 -3.60 4.92 -10.85
N ILE A 140 -2.32 4.57 -10.70
CA ILE A 140 -1.25 5.52 -10.33
C ILE A 140 -1.06 6.55 -11.44
N LEU A 141 -0.98 6.12 -12.70
CA LEU A 141 -0.84 7.04 -13.83
C LEU A 141 -2.00 8.03 -13.89
N TRP A 142 -3.23 7.56 -13.69
CA TRP A 142 -4.39 8.45 -13.61
C TRP A 142 -4.23 9.51 -12.52
N LEU A 143 -3.82 9.15 -11.29
CA LEU A 143 -3.57 10.10 -10.21
C LEU A 143 -2.57 11.18 -10.61
N LEU A 144 -1.49 10.80 -11.29
CA LEU A 144 -0.43 11.71 -11.71
C LEU A 144 -0.87 12.69 -12.82
N THR A 145 -1.89 12.33 -13.63
CA THR A 145 -2.43 13.19 -14.70
C THR A 145 -3.41 14.25 -14.21
N LEU A 146 -3.83 14.21 -12.96
CA LEU A 146 -4.76 15.19 -12.40
C LEU A 146 -4.13 16.58 -12.31
N PRO A 147 -4.94 17.65 -12.43
CA PRO A 147 -4.46 19.02 -12.24
C PRO A 147 -3.74 19.22 -10.92
N ALA A 148 -2.70 20.04 -10.88
CA ALA A 148 -1.82 20.22 -9.71
C ALA A 148 -2.54 20.62 -8.42
N HIS A 149 -3.71 21.26 -8.51
CA HIS A 149 -4.53 21.63 -7.34
C HIS A 149 -5.45 20.51 -6.84
N VAL A 150 -5.47 19.35 -7.51
CA VAL A 150 -6.29 18.19 -7.16
C VAL A 150 -5.41 17.13 -6.53
N ASN A 151 -5.68 16.77 -5.27
CA ASN A 151 -5.05 15.64 -4.59
C ASN A 151 -6.10 14.58 -4.29
N VAL A 152 -5.92 13.38 -4.80
CA VAL A 152 -6.69 12.21 -4.36
C VAL A 152 -5.93 11.59 -3.19
N ASN A 153 -6.47 11.75 -1.98
CA ASN A 153 -5.79 11.32 -0.77
C ASN A 153 -5.67 9.80 -0.70
N GLU A 154 -6.74 9.11 -1.09
CA GLU A 154 -6.82 7.65 -1.02
C GLU A 154 -7.63 7.11 -2.20
N ILE A 155 -7.16 5.99 -2.77
CA ILE A 155 -7.90 5.23 -3.77
C ILE A 155 -7.78 3.74 -3.47
N MET A 156 -8.91 3.04 -3.47
CA MET A 156 -8.97 1.60 -3.30
C MET A 156 -9.35 0.94 -4.61
N ILE A 157 -8.52 -0.02 -5.07
CA ILE A 157 -8.71 -0.73 -6.33
C ILE A 157 -8.79 -2.22 -6.03
N ARG A 158 -9.95 -2.84 -6.31
CA ARG A 158 -10.23 -4.24 -6.03
C ARG A 158 -10.68 -5.00 -7.27
N PRO A 159 -10.49 -6.33 -7.32
CA PRO A 159 -11.31 -7.18 -8.19
C PRO A 159 -12.79 -6.90 -7.94
N THR A 160 -13.60 -6.85 -8.99
CA THR A 160 -15.04 -6.56 -8.87
C THR A 160 -15.76 -7.52 -7.91
N GLY A 161 -15.34 -8.78 -7.89
CA GLY A 161 -15.94 -9.79 -7.00
C GLY A 161 -15.35 -9.83 -5.59
N GLN A 162 -14.32 -9.05 -5.28
CA GLN A 162 -13.73 -9.04 -3.93
C GLN A 162 -14.60 -8.24 -2.97
N ASN A 163 -15.37 -8.94 -2.16
CA ASN A 163 -16.23 -8.34 -1.15
C ASN A 163 -15.53 -8.06 0.19
N TYR A 164 -14.41 -8.75 0.47
CA TYR A 164 -13.63 -8.61 1.71
C TYR A 164 -12.17 -9.08 1.50
N PRO A 165 -11.16 -8.55 2.18
CA PRO A 165 -11.14 -7.28 2.91
C PRO A 165 -11.27 -6.04 2.09
#